data_b73e63a570f08531a21b550779b6092c
#
_entry.id   b73e63a570f08531a21b550779b6092c
#
_cell.length_a   1.000
_cell.length_b   1.000
_cell.length_c   1.000
_cell.angle_alpha   90.00
_cell.angle_beta   90.00
_cell.angle_gamma   90.00
#
_symmetry.space_group_name_H-M   'P 1'
#
loop_
_entity.id
_entity.type
_entity.pdbx_description
1 polymer ?
#
loop_
_entity_poly.entity_id
_entity_poly.type
_entity_poly.pdbx_seq_one_letter_code
_entity_poly.pdbx_strand_id
1 'polypeptide(L)'
;MNSASLVGRSILVCEDEPLIALSIANAFADVGAQIVTARSFASALIAVENEVPAAVILDHALSDGESSQFRKRLKQRNIPYVLHSGYSNLDGACSNAVHVPKPANPDVLVTAVLGLLQRRRPTLHLNL
;
A
#
# COMPACT_ATOMS: atom_id res chain seq x y z
N MET A 1 5.64 12.32 20.63
CA MET A 1 5.43 12.06 20.18
C MET A 1 5.08 11.65 19.22
N ASN A 2 5.06 11.23 18.78
CA ASN A 2 4.75 11.01 17.70
C ASN A 2 4.05 9.85 17.46
N SER A 3 2.93 9.92 17.24
CA SER A 3 2.11 8.81 17.03
C SER A 3 2.21 8.28 15.68
N ALA A 4 2.92 8.90 14.81
CA ALA A 4 2.98 8.44 13.45
C ALA A 4 3.98 7.32 13.34
N SER A 5 3.55 6.15 13.61
CA SER A 5 4.42 5.02 13.67
C SER A 5 3.80 3.82 13.01
N LEU A 6 4.62 3.08 12.27
CA LEU A 6 4.21 1.80 11.69
C LEU A 6 5.06 0.67 12.25
N VAL A 7 5.59 0.85 13.44
CA VAL A 7 6.39 -0.19 14.07
C VAL A 7 5.58 -1.47 14.19
N GLY A 8 6.17 -2.57 13.76
CA GLY A 8 5.49 -3.86 13.78
C GLY A 8 4.53 -4.11 12.64
N ARG A 9 4.39 -3.14 11.71
CA ARG A 9 3.51 -3.31 10.57
C ARG A 9 4.31 -3.63 9.34
N SER A 10 3.79 -4.54 8.54
CA SER A 10 4.43 -4.93 7.29
C SER A 10 3.75 -4.22 6.13
N ILE A 11 4.53 -3.59 5.28
CA ILE A 11 4.03 -2.86 4.11
C ILE A 11 4.63 -3.51 2.87
N LEU A 12 3.77 -3.87 1.93
CA LEU A 12 4.20 -4.41 0.65
C LEU A 12 4.22 -3.27 -0.36
N VAL A 13 5.35 -3.09 -1.03
CA VAL A 13 5.51 -2.05 -2.05
C VAL A 13 5.63 -2.74 -3.40
N CYS A 14 4.66 -2.50 -4.27
CA CYS A 14 4.61 -3.08 -5.61
C CYS A 14 5.04 -2.02 -6.60
N GLU A 15 6.27 -2.11 -7.07
CA GLU A 15 6.85 -1.11 -7.93
C GLU A 15 8.00 -1.75 -8.72
N ASP A 16 8.01 -1.59 -10.05
CA ASP A 16 9.05 -2.22 -10.86
C ASP A 16 10.23 -1.29 -11.15
N GLU A 17 10.17 -0.03 -10.78
CA GLU A 17 11.29 0.89 -10.89
C GLU A 17 12.11 0.82 -9.63
N PRO A 18 13.34 0.29 -9.67
CA PRO A 18 14.07 0.03 -8.43
C PRO A 18 14.34 1.27 -7.57
N LEU A 19 14.62 2.39 -8.20
CA LEU A 19 14.91 3.59 -7.43
C LEU A 19 13.67 4.16 -6.77
N ILE A 20 12.53 4.05 -7.42
CA ILE A 20 11.27 4.47 -6.83
C ILE A 20 10.91 3.55 -5.69
N ALA A 21 11.05 2.25 -5.89
CA ALA A 21 10.75 1.28 -4.83
C ALA A 21 11.65 1.52 -3.62
N LEU A 22 12.92 1.80 -3.84
CA LEU A 22 13.85 2.07 -2.74
C LEU A 22 13.46 3.33 -1.98
N SER A 23 13.12 4.37 -2.71
CA SER A 23 12.72 5.63 -2.10
C SER A 23 11.49 5.46 -1.21
N ILE A 24 10.51 4.72 -1.70
CA ILE A 24 9.31 4.45 -0.93
C ILE A 24 9.65 3.59 0.29
N ALA A 25 10.43 2.54 0.09
CA ALA A 25 10.79 1.65 1.19
C ALA A 25 11.51 2.40 2.30
N ASN A 26 12.41 3.32 1.93
CA ASN A 26 13.14 4.09 2.92
C ASN A 26 12.21 4.98 3.75
N ALA A 27 11.24 5.60 3.10
CA ALA A 27 10.31 6.46 3.82
C ALA A 27 9.47 5.67 4.83
N PHE A 28 9.06 4.45 4.46
CA PHE A 28 8.30 3.62 5.38
C PHE A 28 9.19 3.04 6.48
N ALA A 29 10.44 2.71 6.16
CA ALA A 29 11.37 2.22 7.18
C ALA A 29 11.63 3.30 8.24
N ASP A 30 11.65 4.56 7.82
CA ASP A 30 11.87 5.66 8.75
C ASP A 30 10.78 5.77 9.82
N VAL A 31 9.61 5.25 9.56
CA VAL A 31 8.55 5.24 10.56
C VAL A 31 8.34 3.85 11.17
N GLY A 32 9.30 2.98 10.97
CA GLY A 32 9.33 1.71 11.68
C GLY A 32 8.70 0.52 10.99
N ALA A 33 8.22 0.69 9.76
CA ALA A 33 7.57 -0.41 9.07
C ALA A 33 8.58 -1.45 8.59
N GLN A 34 8.11 -2.67 8.48
CA GLN A 34 8.87 -3.72 7.82
C GLN A 34 8.43 -3.73 6.36
N ILE A 35 9.37 -3.73 5.44
CA ILE A 35 9.05 -3.54 4.03
C ILE A 35 9.35 -4.80 3.25
N VAL A 36 8.41 -5.18 2.41
CA VAL A 36 8.62 -6.20 1.40
C VAL A 36 8.36 -5.54 0.05
N THR A 37 9.20 -5.77 -0.93
CA THR A 37 8.99 -5.20 -2.25
C THR A 37 8.69 -6.30 -3.25
N ALA A 38 7.89 -5.96 -4.26
CA ALA A 38 7.56 -6.87 -5.35
C ALA A 38 7.61 -6.09 -6.65
N ARG A 39 8.16 -6.68 -7.68
CA ARG A 39 8.31 -6.00 -8.97
C ARG A 39 7.28 -6.43 -9.99
N SER A 40 6.49 -7.41 -9.67
CA SER A 40 5.43 -7.91 -10.55
C SER A 40 4.21 -8.25 -9.71
N PHE A 41 3.07 -8.36 -10.36
CA PHE A 41 1.87 -8.76 -9.62
C PHE A 41 1.95 -10.23 -9.20
N ALA A 42 2.62 -11.05 -9.98
CA ALA A 42 2.80 -12.45 -9.59
C ALA A 42 3.60 -12.55 -8.29
N SER A 43 4.70 -11.82 -8.17
CA SER A 43 5.49 -11.87 -6.94
C SER A 43 4.75 -11.19 -5.78
N ALA A 44 3.98 -10.15 -6.09
CA ALA A 44 3.18 -9.48 -5.07
C ALA A 44 2.12 -10.42 -4.50
N LEU A 45 1.49 -11.20 -5.35
CA LEU A 45 0.48 -12.14 -4.90
C LEU A 45 1.08 -13.20 -4.00
N ILE A 46 2.25 -13.71 -4.35
CA ILE A 46 2.96 -14.68 -3.50
C ILE A 46 3.25 -14.05 -2.14
N ALA A 47 3.71 -12.80 -2.13
CA ALA A 47 4.03 -12.14 -0.88
C ALA A 47 2.78 -12.00 0.01
N VAL A 48 1.66 -11.64 -0.57
CA VAL A 48 0.41 -11.47 0.17
C VAL A 48 -0.08 -12.82 0.71
N GLU A 49 0.07 -13.89 -0.06
CA GLU A 49 -0.39 -15.19 0.40
C GLU A 49 0.51 -15.75 1.49
N ASN A 50 1.78 -15.40 1.48
CA ASN A 50 2.68 -15.89 2.51
C ASN A 50 2.51 -15.15 3.82
N GLU A 51 2.34 -13.84 3.75
CA GLU A 51 2.21 -13.05 4.97
C GLU A 51 1.37 -11.84 4.64
N VAL A 52 0.22 -11.72 5.23
CA VAL A 52 -0.69 -10.63 4.93
C VAL A 52 -0.11 -9.31 5.42
N PRO A 53 0.12 -8.35 4.54
CA PRO A 53 0.65 -7.06 4.97
C PRO A 53 -0.44 -6.21 5.62
N ALA A 54 -0.02 -5.22 6.39
CA ALA A 54 -0.96 -4.27 6.94
C ALA A 54 -1.54 -3.37 5.86
N ALA A 55 -0.75 -3.07 4.82
CA ALA A 55 -1.20 -2.26 3.70
C ALA A 55 -0.27 -2.50 2.52
N VAL A 56 -0.72 -2.11 1.33
CA VAL A 56 0.03 -2.26 0.10
C VAL A 56 0.14 -0.91 -0.59
N ILE A 57 1.33 -0.57 -1.08
CA ILE A 57 1.51 0.52 -2.01
C ILE A 57 1.56 -0.11 -3.39
N LEU A 58 0.71 0.32 -4.28
CA LEU A 58 0.46 -0.39 -5.51
C LEU A 58 0.55 0.52 -6.71
N ASP A 59 1.41 0.19 -7.66
CA ASP A 59 1.40 0.84 -8.96
C ASP A 59 0.26 0.25 -9.78
N HIS A 60 -0.31 1.05 -10.68
CA HIS A 60 -1.39 0.56 -11.53
C HIS A 60 -0.90 -0.48 -12.53
N ALA A 61 0.31 -0.35 -13.03
CA ALA A 61 0.84 -1.27 -14.03
C ALA A 61 2.25 -1.67 -13.67
N LEU A 62 2.54 -2.92 -13.77
CA LEU A 62 3.86 -3.47 -13.58
C LEU A 62 4.26 -4.26 -14.82
N SER A 63 5.40 -4.88 -14.81
CA SER A 63 5.92 -5.58 -15.98
C SER A 63 4.99 -6.67 -16.48
N ASP A 64 4.19 -7.25 -15.62
CA ASP A 64 3.31 -8.35 -16.00
C ASP A 64 1.84 -7.95 -16.11
N GLY A 65 1.54 -6.67 -16.27
CA GLY A 65 0.19 -6.27 -16.55
C GLY A 65 -0.31 -5.12 -15.71
N GLU A 66 -1.61 -5.00 -15.61
CA GLU A 66 -2.21 -3.95 -14.81
C GLU A 66 -2.80 -4.54 -13.54
N SER A 67 -3.21 -3.70 -12.63
CA SER A 67 -3.43 -4.08 -11.25
C SER A 67 -4.80 -4.66 -10.91
N SER A 68 -5.73 -4.73 -11.87
CA SER A 68 -7.12 -5.01 -11.50
C SER A 68 -7.32 -6.34 -10.81
N GLN A 69 -6.66 -7.40 -11.27
CA GLN A 69 -6.80 -8.71 -10.65
C GLN A 69 -6.20 -8.72 -9.25
N PHE A 70 -5.05 -8.07 -9.10
CA PHE A 70 -4.40 -8.02 -7.80
C PHE A 70 -5.24 -7.20 -6.82
N ARG A 71 -5.82 -6.08 -7.27
CA ARG A 71 -6.70 -5.27 -6.41
C ARG A 71 -7.91 -6.06 -5.97
N LYS A 72 -8.45 -6.88 -6.87
CA LYS A 72 -9.57 -7.72 -6.51
C LYS A 72 -9.20 -8.67 -5.39
N ARG A 73 -8.00 -9.24 -5.46
CA ARG A 73 -7.54 -10.14 -4.42
C ARG A 73 -7.35 -9.41 -3.09
N LEU A 74 -6.80 -8.21 -3.13
CA LEU A 74 -6.63 -7.42 -1.91
C LEU A 74 -7.99 -7.12 -1.27
N LYS A 75 -8.97 -6.81 -2.09
CA LYS A 75 -10.30 -6.55 -1.58
C LYS A 75 -10.91 -7.80 -0.95
N GLN A 76 -10.73 -8.96 -1.57
CA GLN A 76 -11.22 -10.21 -1.02
C GLN A 76 -10.60 -10.51 0.33
N ARG A 77 -9.33 -10.16 0.50
CA ARG A 77 -8.61 -10.38 1.76
C ARG A 77 -8.74 -9.23 2.72
N ASN A 78 -9.48 -8.21 2.32
CA ASN A 78 -9.72 -7.03 3.17
C ASN A 78 -8.43 -6.31 3.52
N ILE A 79 -7.52 -6.21 2.57
CA ILE A 79 -6.23 -5.56 2.75
C ILE A 79 -6.30 -4.17 2.14
N PRO A 80 -6.04 -3.11 2.91
CA PRO A 80 -6.09 -1.76 2.37
C PRO A 80 -4.88 -1.47 1.50
N TYR A 81 -5.06 -0.59 0.51
CA TYR A 81 -3.95 -0.24 -0.36
C TYR A 81 -4.02 1.22 -0.80
N VAL A 82 -2.87 1.74 -1.17
CA VAL A 82 -2.76 3.06 -1.78
C VAL A 82 -2.33 2.83 -3.21
N LEU A 83 -3.08 3.39 -4.15
CA LEU A 83 -2.76 3.27 -5.56
C LEU A 83 -1.90 4.47 -5.96
N HIS A 84 -0.65 4.21 -6.34
CA HIS A 84 0.32 5.24 -6.70
C HIS A 84 0.53 5.14 -8.19
N SER A 85 -0.11 6.01 -8.97
CA SER A 85 -0.21 5.83 -10.40
C SER A 85 -0.20 7.16 -11.12
N GLY A 86 0.28 7.14 -12.35
CA GLY A 86 0.21 8.30 -13.21
C GLY A 86 -1.16 8.56 -13.79
N TYR A 87 -2.10 7.63 -13.61
CA TYR A 87 -3.44 7.79 -14.15
C TYR A 87 -4.34 8.43 -13.12
N SER A 88 -5.07 9.44 -13.52
CA SER A 88 -5.93 10.12 -12.57
C SER A 88 -7.34 9.61 -12.59
N ASN A 89 -7.74 8.86 -13.62
CA ASN A 89 -9.08 8.42 -13.72
C ASN A 89 -9.17 6.99 -13.65
N LEU A 90 -8.91 6.39 -12.57
CA LEU A 90 -9.08 5.00 -12.48
C LEU A 90 -10.46 4.70 -12.03
N ASP A 91 -11.10 3.82 -12.75
CA ASP A 91 -12.39 3.53 -12.50
C ASP A 91 -12.48 2.93 -11.25
N GLY A 92 -13.01 3.26 -10.58
CA GLY A 92 -13.18 2.76 -9.74
C GLY A 92 -13.18 2.32 -8.65
N ALA A 93 -13.42 2.67 -8.35
CA ALA A 93 -13.84 2.16 -7.47
C ALA A 93 -13.06 1.62 -6.47
N CYS A 94 -12.38 2.25 -5.91
CA CYS A 94 -11.52 1.80 -4.95
C CYS A 94 -12.04 2.09 -3.61
N SER A 95 -12.98 1.38 -3.16
CA SER A 95 -13.60 1.69 -1.90
C SER A 95 -12.65 1.50 -0.73
N ASN A 96 -11.64 0.67 -0.86
CA ASN A 96 -10.69 0.44 0.21
C ASN A 96 -9.34 1.02 -0.07
N ALA A 97 -9.28 1.98 -0.96
CA ALA A 97 -8.02 2.50 -1.42
C ALA A 97 -8.02 4.00 -1.49
N VAL A 98 -6.84 4.54 -1.44
CA VAL A 98 -6.61 5.95 -1.68
C VAL A 98 -5.74 6.04 -2.92
N HIS A 99 -6.05 6.96 -3.82
CA HIS A 99 -5.24 7.17 -5.02
C HIS A 99 -4.32 8.36 -4.81
N VAL A 100 -3.03 8.12 -4.96
CA VAL A 100 -2.03 9.18 -4.88
C VAL A 100 -1.37 9.27 -6.25
N PRO A 101 -1.57 10.36 -6.98
CA PRO A 101 -1.02 10.47 -8.32
C PRO A 101 0.49 10.62 -8.32
N LYS A 102 1.12 10.09 -9.34
CA LYS A 102 2.55 10.28 -9.57
C LYS A 102 2.79 11.63 -10.23
N PRO A 103 3.92 12.25 -9.97
CA PRO A 103 4.92 11.87 -9.00
C PRO A 103 4.50 12.35 -7.60
N ALA A 104 4.86 11.60 -6.60
CA ALA A 104 4.56 11.98 -5.24
C ALA A 104 5.78 11.81 -4.37
N ASN A 105 5.93 12.69 -3.42
CA ASN A 105 6.94 12.53 -2.42
C ASN A 105 6.58 11.28 -1.62
N PRO A 106 7.51 10.40 -1.33
CA PRO A 106 7.19 9.18 -0.57
C PRO A 106 6.53 9.44 0.78
N ASP A 107 6.78 10.57 1.40
CA ASP A 107 6.12 10.91 2.66
C ASP A 107 4.61 11.05 2.49
N VAL A 108 4.14 11.42 1.30
CA VAL A 108 2.70 11.48 1.03
C VAL A 108 2.12 10.08 1.09
N LEU A 109 2.86 9.09 0.61
CA LEU A 109 2.40 7.72 0.66
C LEU A 109 2.34 7.21 2.10
N VAL A 110 3.32 7.57 2.91
CA VAL A 110 3.31 7.21 4.32
C VAL A 110 2.08 7.81 5.01
N THR A 111 1.81 9.08 4.75
CA THR A 111 0.65 9.75 5.33
C THR A 111 -0.65 9.08 4.89
N ALA A 112 -0.74 8.70 3.63
CA ALA A 112 -1.93 8.03 3.11
C ALA A 112 -2.16 6.68 3.81
N VAL A 113 -1.09 5.92 4.01
CA VAL A 113 -1.20 4.63 4.69
C VAL A 113 -1.61 4.83 6.15
N LEU A 114 -1.00 5.78 6.83
CA LEU A 114 -1.37 6.05 8.21
C LEU A 114 -2.85 6.41 8.31
N GLY A 115 -3.33 7.22 7.39
CA GLY A 115 -4.74 7.58 7.37
C GLY A 115 -5.65 6.37 7.13
N LEU A 116 -5.25 5.50 6.19
CA LEU A 116 -6.02 4.30 5.93
C LEU A 116 -6.09 3.39 7.13
N LEU A 117 -4.99 3.19 7.80
CA LEU A 117 -4.95 2.28 8.94
C LEU A 117 -5.72 2.84 10.13
N GLN A 118 -5.72 4.14 10.29
CA GLN A 118 -6.53 4.74 11.35
C GLN A 118 -8.02 4.59 11.09
N ARG A 119 -8.43 4.75 9.84
CA ARG A 119 -9.85 4.59 9.51
C ARG A 119 -10.32 3.17 9.67
N ARG A 120 -9.41 2.21 9.60
CA ARG A 120 -9.79 0.80 9.72
C ARG A 120 -9.73 0.29 11.14
N ARG A 121 -9.27 1.11 12.08
CA ARG A 121 -9.24 0.66 13.46
C ARG A 121 -10.65 0.45 13.95
N PRO A 122 -10.85 -0.57 14.70
CA PRO A 122 -12.15 -0.80 15.27
C PRO A 122 -12.48 0.29 16.21
N THR A 123 -13.69 0.75 16.08
CA THR A 123 -14.04 1.81 16.91
C THR A 123 -14.78 1.35 18.03
N LEU A 124 -14.83 0.17 18.09
CA LEU A 124 -15.62 -0.27 18.92
C LEU A 124 -15.30 -0.08 20.20
N HIS A 125 -14.36 -0.09 20.30
CA HIS A 125 -14.05 0.06 21.54
C HIS A 125 -14.80 1.10 22.07
N LEU A 126 -15.54 1.40 21.48
CA LEU A 126 -16.25 2.36 21.90
C LEU A 126 -17.28 1.97 22.59
N ASN A 127 -17.43 1.26 22.50
CA ASN A 127 -18.11 1.08 23.18
C ASN A 127 -18.23 0.95 24.18
N LEU A 128 -18.05 1.25 24.09
CA LEU A 128 -17.95 1.22 24.89
C LEU A 128 -18.42 1.49 25.39
#